data_6906da36548c6f7a1980249196b1267d
#
_entry.id   6906da36548c6f7a1980249196b1267d
#
_cell.length_a   1.000
_cell.length_b   1.000
_cell.length_c   1.000
_cell.angle_alpha   90.00
_cell.angle_beta   90.00
_cell.angle_gamma   90.00
#
_symmetry.space_group_name_H-M   'P 1'
#
loop_
_entity.id
_entity.type
_entity.pdbx_description
1 polymer ?
#
loop_
_entity_poly.entity_id
_entity_poly.type
_entity_poly.pdbx_seq_one_letter_code
_entity_poly.pdbx_strand_id
1 'polypeptide(L)'
;QESGIYTRVEGLKHRFIIEVSEDGSTWQTVVDHSTSYKDSPNAYLALPQPVRAKLVRYKNIKVPGKNLALSEVRVFGKGMGKQPAMVKGFEVKREEDKRDASLSWKPVNNAQGYNIRWGIAPDKLYQSWLVYDKNTLFMRSLDRDQTYYFTIESFNENGISKRSGTIKVE
;
A
#
# COMPACT_ATOMS: atom_id res chain seq x y z
N GLN A 1 10.15 -14.47 -4.36
CA GLN A 1 11.60 -14.70 -4.43
C GLN A 1 12.17 -13.98 -5.62
N GLU A 2 13.08 -13.05 -5.39
CA GLU A 2 13.87 -12.50 -6.47
C GLU A 2 15.01 -13.48 -6.76
N SER A 3 14.87 -14.22 -7.83
CA SER A 3 16.08 -14.63 -8.54
C SER A 3 16.66 -13.34 -9.12
N GLY A 4 17.82 -12.92 -8.66
CA GLY A 4 18.47 -11.73 -9.18
C GLY A 4 18.51 -11.80 -10.71
N ILE A 5 18.44 -10.65 -11.37
CA ILE A 5 18.42 -10.48 -12.83
C ILE A 5 19.54 -11.29 -13.53
N TYR A 6 20.58 -11.64 -12.80
CA TYR A 6 21.79 -12.30 -13.31
C TYR A 6 21.84 -13.81 -13.11
N THR A 7 20.88 -14.42 -12.41
CA THR A 7 20.95 -15.84 -12.04
C THR A 7 19.64 -16.58 -12.27
N ARG A 8 18.91 -16.25 -13.32
CA ARG A 8 17.73 -17.02 -13.69
C ARG A 8 18.18 -18.37 -14.24
N VAL A 9 18.29 -19.34 -13.34
CA VAL A 9 18.49 -20.73 -13.73
C VAL A 9 17.12 -21.33 -14.01
N GLU A 10 16.92 -21.86 -15.21
CA GLU A 10 15.70 -22.59 -15.55
C GLU A 10 15.46 -23.76 -14.59
N GLY A 11 14.23 -23.98 -14.21
CA GLY A 11 13.84 -25.11 -13.37
C GLY A 11 14.00 -24.88 -11.85
N LEU A 12 14.28 -23.68 -11.39
CA LEU A 12 14.22 -23.36 -9.97
C LEU A 12 12.80 -23.56 -9.43
N LYS A 13 12.68 -24.38 -8.39
CA LYS A 13 11.39 -24.77 -7.83
C LYS A 13 11.21 -24.16 -6.45
N HIS A 14 10.28 -23.26 -6.34
CA HIS A 14 9.82 -22.74 -5.06
C HIS A 14 8.47 -23.38 -4.71
N ARG A 15 8.39 -24.03 -3.55
CA ARG A 15 7.18 -24.68 -3.05
C ARG A 15 6.77 -24.05 -1.73
N PHE A 16 5.50 -23.71 -1.61
CA PHE A 16 4.97 -23.05 -0.43
C PHE A 16 3.48 -23.29 -0.27
N ILE A 17 2.98 -23.02 0.92
CA ILE A 17 1.56 -23.01 1.26
C ILE A 17 1.24 -21.64 1.87
N ILE A 18 0.05 -21.11 1.59
CA ILE A 18 -0.50 -19.96 2.31
C ILE A 18 -1.70 -20.43 3.08
N GLU A 19 -1.69 -20.15 4.38
CA GLU A 19 -2.76 -20.45 5.31
C GLU A 19 -3.29 -19.17 5.93
N VAL A 20 -4.56 -19.20 6.31
CA VAL A 20 -5.24 -18.10 6.98
C VAL A 20 -5.90 -18.57 8.25
N SER A 21 -6.09 -17.66 9.21
CA SER A 21 -6.76 -17.95 10.47
C SER A 21 -7.52 -16.73 11.00
N GLU A 22 -8.62 -16.96 11.71
CA GLU A 22 -9.32 -15.91 12.46
C GLU A 22 -8.86 -15.82 13.93
N ASP A 23 -8.39 -16.93 14.50
CA ASP A 23 -8.11 -17.09 15.93
C ASP A 23 -6.63 -17.36 16.27
N GLY A 24 -5.80 -17.63 15.25
CA GLY A 24 -4.39 -18.01 15.41
C GLY A 24 -4.18 -19.48 15.79
N SER A 25 -5.22 -20.23 16.05
CA SER A 25 -5.17 -21.63 16.45
C SER A 25 -5.60 -22.56 15.30
N THR A 26 -6.71 -22.23 14.66
CA THR A 26 -7.23 -22.99 13.51
C THR A 26 -6.76 -22.33 12.21
N TRP A 27 -6.16 -23.12 11.33
CA TRP A 27 -5.58 -22.65 10.09
C TRP A 27 -6.20 -23.35 8.88
N GLN A 28 -6.62 -22.58 7.90
CA GLN A 28 -7.15 -23.04 6.63
C GLN A 28 -6.12 -22.78 5.52
N THR A 29 -5.79 -23.80 4.74
CA THR A 29 -4.98 -23.62 3.52
C THR A 29 -5.83 -22.96 2.44
N VAL A 30 -5.36 -21.85 1.92
CA VAL A 30 -6.01 -21.10 0.84
C VAL A 30 -5.21 -21.12 -0.47
N VAL A 31 -3.92 -21.39 -0.40
CA VAL A 31 -3.06 -21.65 -1.54
C VAL A 31 -2.16 -22.82 -1.23
N ASP A 32 -2.16 -23.83 -2.10
CA ASP A 32 -1.28 -24.99 -2.00
C ASP A 32 -0.42 -25.12 -3.27
N HIS A 33 0.84 -24.72 -3.15
CA HIS A 33 1.89 -24.92 -4.14
C HIS A 33 2.94 -25.90 -3.67
N SER A 34 2.57 -26.84 -2.79
CA SER A 34 3.49 -27.84 -2.24
C SER A 34 4.05 -28.81 -3.28
N THR A 35 3.27 -29.10 -4.31
CA THR A 35 3.65 -30.04 -5.38
C THR A 35 3.94 -29.37 -6.70
N SER A 36 3.18 -28.33 -7.05
CA SER A 36 3.36 -27.56 -8.25
C SER A 36 4.32 -26.40 -8.01
N TYR A 37 5.00 -26.00 -9.06
CA TYR A 37 5.81 -24.79 -9.01
C TYR A 37 5.77 -24.09 -10.36
N LYS A 38 5.77 -22.81 -10.28
CA LYS A 38 6.21 -21.92 -11.34
C LYS A 38 7.04 -20.87 -10.62
N ASP A 39 8.37 -20.92 -10.79
CA ASP A 39 9.17 -19.84 -10.23
C ASP A 39 8.80 -18.55 -10.96
N SER A 40 8.24 -17.62 -10.20
CA SER A 40 7.84 -16.32 -10.69
C SER A 40 8.37 -15.25 -9.75
N PRO A 41 9.16 -14.30 -10.24
CA PRO A 41 9.69 -13.22 -9.40
C PRO A 41 8.57 -12.37 -8.79
N ASN A 42 7.43 -12.28 -9.47
CA ASN A 42 6.23 -11.58 -9.00
C ASN A 42 5.04 -12.53 -9.11
N ALA A 43 4.66 -13.16 -8.01
CA ALA A 43 3.50 -14.05 -7.97
C ALA A 43 2.26 -13.27 -7.53
N TYR A 44 1.22 -13.25 -8.34
CA TYR A 44 -0.11 -12.81 -7.97
C TYR A 44 -1.01 -14.03 -7.80
N LEU A 45 -1.53 -14.21 -6.59
CA LEU A 45 -2.33 -15.38 -6.22
C LEU A 45 -3.76 -14.92 -5.92
N ALA A 46 -4.64 -15.06 -6.90
CA ALA A 46 -6.05 -14.78 -6.73
C ALA A 46 -6.75 -15.97 -6.05
N LEU A 47 -7.45 -15.72 -4.96
CA LEU A 47 -8.33 -16.73 -4.37
C LEU A 47 -9.63 -16.82 -5.18
N PRO A 48 -10.17 -18.03 -5.42
CA PRO A 48 -11.40 -18.21 -6.17
C PRO A 48 -12.61 -17.58 -5.48
N GLN A 49 -12.56 -17.50 -4.14
CA GLN A 49 -13.56 -16.84 -3.30
C GLN A 49 -12.86 -16.06 -2.18
N PRO A 50 -13.43 -14.92 -1.75
CA PRO A 50 -12.93 -14.22 -0.59
C PRO A 50 -12.99 -15.12 0.66
N VAL A 51 -11.94 -15.04 1.49
CA VAL A 51 -11.86 -15.78 2.75
C VAL A 51 -11.74 -14.78 3.88
N ARG A 52 -12.50 -15.01 4.95
CA ARG A 52 -12.43 -14.19 6.16
C ARG A 52 -11.25 -14.65 7.01
N ALA A 53 -10.37 -13.70 7.37
CA ALA A 53 -9.22 -13.99 8.19
C ALA A 53 -8.69 -12.73 8.88
N LYS A 54 -7.96 -12.93 9.99
CA LYS A 54 -7.19 -11.91 10.70
C LYS A 54 -5.68 -12.11 10.53
N LEU A 55 -5.29 -13.35 10.28
CA LEU A 55 -3.89 -13.75 10.20
C LEU A 55 -3.64 -14.48 8.89
N VAL A 56 -2.48 -14.22 8.31
CA VAL A 56 -1.98 -14.90 7.12
C VAL A 56 -0.63 -15.49 7.45
N ARG A 57 -0.42 -16.76 7.10
CA ARG A 57 0.84 -17.47 7.32
C ARG A 57 1.37 -18.00 6.00
N TYR A 58 2.59 -17.63 5.67
CA TYR A 58 3.34 -18.22 4.59
C TYR A 58 4.19 -19.37 5.15
N LYS A 59 4.05 -20.55 4.58
CA LYS A 59 4.86 -21.75 4.93
C LYS A 59 5.73 -22.12 3.76
N ASN A 60 7.03 -21.94 3.92
CA ASN A 60 8.00 -22.44 2.96
C ASN A 60 8.15 -23.95 3.05
N ILE A 61 8.07 -24.64 1.92
CA ILE A 61 8.30 -26.08 1.81
C ILE A 61 9.64 -26.37 1.12
N LYS A 62 9.94 -25.65 0.04
CA LYS A 62 11.17 -25.81 -0.69
C LYS A 62 11.56 -24.50 -1.37
N VAL A 63 12.82 -24.14 -1.25
CA VAL A 63 13.46 -23.06 -2.00
C VAL A 63 14.56 -23.61 -2.91
N PRO A 64 14.89 -22.92 -3.98
CA PRO A 64 15.95 -23.33 -4.90
C PRO A 64 17.33 -23.35 -4.26
N GLY A 65 17.57 -22.46 -3.30
CA GLY A 65 18.85 -22.37 -2.57
C GLY A 65 18.72 -22.85 -1.13
N LYS A 66 19.65 -22.42 -0.30
CA LYS A 66 19.66 -22.76 1.14
C LYS A 66 18.80 -21.79 1.96
N ASN A 67 18.60 -20.57 1.50
CA ASN A 67 17.92 -19.50 2.23
C ASN A 67 16.65 -19.05 1.52
N LEU A 68 15.59 -18.86 2.29
CA LEU A 68 14.38 -18.21 1.82
C LEU A 68 14.61 -16.70 1.79
N ALA A 69 14.31 -16.07 0.67
CA ALA A 69 14.23 -14.62 0.53
C ALA A 69 12.89 -14.24 -0.08
N LEU A 70 12.15 -13.39 0.61
CA LEU A 70 10.92 -12.76 0.13
C LEU A 70 11.14 -11.25 0.21
N SER A 71 11.08 -10.57 -0.93
CA SER A 71 11.25 -9.10 -0.97
C SER A 71 10.06 -8.40 -0.35
N GLU A 72 8.86 -8.91 -0.64
CA GLU A 72 7.61 -8.33 -0.17
C GLU A 72 6.48 -9.36 -0.19
N VAL A 73 5.56 -9.24 0.76
CA VAL A 73 4.28 -9.96 0.76
C VAL A 73 3.17 -8.92 0.91
N ARG A 74 2.27 -8.88 -0.06
CA ARG A 74 1.07 -8.02 -0.02
C ARG A 74 -0.17 -8.88 0.07
N VAL A 75 -1.04 -8.53 1.00
CA VAL A 75 -2.35 -9.16 1.15
C VAL A 75 -3.42 -8.15 0.76
N PHE A 76 -4.25 -8.51 -0.22
CA PHE A 76 -5.34 -7.67 -0.67
C PHE A 76 -6.66 -8.22 -0.13
N GLY A 77 -7.44 -7.34 0.45
CA GLY A 77 -8.73 -7.72 1.02
C GLY A 77 -9.63 -6.51 1.21
N LYS A 78 -10.84 -6.78 1.66
CA LYS A 78 -11.81 -5.75 2.05
C LYS A 78 -12.15 -5.97 3.51
N GLY A 79 -11.87 -4.99 4.35
CA GLY A 79 -12.33 -4.98 5.74
C GLY A 79 -13.86 -4.90 5.83
N MET A 80 -14.41 -5.43 6.90
CA MET A 80 -15.85 -5.41 7.18
C MET A 80 -16.23 -4.33 8.20
N GLY A 81 -15.26 -3.55 8.65
CA GLY A 81 -15.46 -2.45 9.59
C GLY A 81 -15.81 -1.14 8.89
N LYS A 82 -15.74 -0.06 9.65
CA LYS A 82 -16.07 1.29 9.17
C LYS A 82 -14.84 1.92 8.50
N GLN A 83 -15.02 2.40 7.27
CA GLN A 83 -14.02 3.23 6.61
C GLN A 83 -13.79 4.55 7.40
N PRO A 84 -12.64 5.19 7.30
CA PRO A 84 -12.35 6.43 8.01
C PRO A 84 -13.18 7.59 7.46
N ALA A 85 -13.34 8.63 8.28
CA ALA A 85 -14.03 9.85 7.88
C ALA A 85 -13.15 10.69 6.93
N MET A 86 -13.79 11.60 6.19
CA MET A 86 -13.09 12.58 5.37
C MET A 86 -12.16 13.45 6.26
N VAL A 87 -10.96 13.71 5.77
CA VAL A 87 -9.97 14.58 6.44
C VAL A 87 -10.48 16.00 6.54
N LYS A 88 -10.33 16.62 7.71
CA LYS A 88 -10.66 18.02 7.99
C LYS A 88 -9.39 18.82 8.31
N GLY A 89 -9.45 20.13 8.08
CA GLY A 89 -8.34 21.04 8.38
C GLY A 89 -7.10 20.71 7.56
N PHE A 90 -7.29 20.28 6.30
CA PHE A 90 -6.16 20.09 5.38
C PHE A 90 -5.68 21.47 4.91
N GLU A 91 -4.41 21.73 5.13
CA GLU A 91 -3.74 22.97 4.77
C GLU A 91 -2.47 22.66 4.00
N VAL A 92 -2.18 23.49 3.01
CA VAL A 92 -0.95 23.44 2.21
C VAL A 92 -0.39 24.84 2.14
N LYS A 93 0.87 24.98 2.49
CA LYS A 93 1.59 26.27 2.45
C LYS A 93 2.89 26.10 1.68
N ARG A 94 3.09 26.93 0.65
CA ARG A 94 4.41 27.07 0.00
C ARG A 94 5.35 27.80 0.94
N GLU A 95 6.56 27.30 1.06
CA GLU A 95 7.58 27.95 1.89
C GLU A 95 8.27 29.13 1.16
N GLU A 96 9.25 29.72 1.80
CA GLU A 96 10.08 30.77 1.18
C GLU A 96 10.73 30.27 -0.11
N ASP A 97 11.35 29.10 -0.06
CA ASP A 97 11.70 28.36 -1.26
C ASP A 97 10.44 27.73 -1.85
N LYS A 98 9.99 28.26 -2.97
CA LYS A 98 8.77 27.81 -3.66
C LYS A 98 8.80 26.35 -4.15
N ARG A 99 9.93 25.68 -4.09
CA ARG A 99 10.05 24.24 -4.35
C ARG A 99 9.58 23.43 -3.16
N ASP A 100 9.47 24.05 -2.00
CA ASP A 100 9.07 23.41 -0.75
C ASP A 100 7.63 23.76 -0.37
N ALA A 101 6.96 22.81 0.24
CA ALA A 101 5.62 23.00 0.80
C ALA A 101 5.45 22.22 2.10
N SER A 102 4.85 22.87 3.11
CA SER A 102 4.38 22.22 4.33
C SER A 102 2.89 21.90 4.21
N LEU A 103 2.55 20.67 4.51
CA LEU A 103 1.20 20.16 4.53
C LEU A 103 0.84 19.72 5.95
N SER A 104 -0.37 20.04 6.40
CA SER A 104 -0.89 19.59 7.69
C SER A 104 -2.39 19.31 7.63
N TRP A 105 -2.87 18.46 8.54
CA TRP A 105 -4.30 18.13 8.64
C TRP A 105 -4.66 17.62 10.04
N LYS A 106 -5.95 17.60 10.33
CA LYS A 106 -6.44 17.02 11.59
C LYS A 106 -6.43 15.49 11.50
N PRO A 107 -5.91 14.79 12.53
CA PRO A 107 -5.95 13.33 12.57
C PRO A 107 -7.38 12.80 12.45
N VAL A 108 -7.54 11.69 11.76
CA VAL A 108 -8.82 10.99 11.62
C VAL A 108 -8.78 9.70 12.42
N ASN A 109 -9.76 9.52 13.31
CA ASN A 109 -9.91 8.27 14.06
C ASN A 109 -10.01 7.09 13.11
N ASN A 110 -9.39 5.97 13.47
CA ASN A 110 -9.32 4.72 12.71
C ASN A 110 -8.70 4.84 11.30
N ALA A 111 -8.03 5.93 10.96
CA ALA A 111 -7.19 5.97 9.77
C ALA A 111 -5.86 5.27 10.04
N GLN A 112 -5.44 4.41 9.13
CA GLN A 112 -4.09 3.82 9.10
C GLN A 112 -3.11 4.72 8.35
N GLY A 113 -3.63 5.54 7.45
CA GLY A 113 -2.82 6.47 6.68
C GLY A 113 -3.64 7.42 5.85
N TYR A 114 -2.92 8.25 5.11
CA TYR A 114 -3.45 9.31 4.28
C TYR A 114 -2.81 9.24 2.90
N ASN A 115 -3.62 9.48 1.87
CA ASN A 115 -3.15 9.63 0.51
C ASN A 115 -3.33 11.08 0.08
N ILE A 116 -2.23 11.78 -0.09
CA ILE A 116 -2.20 13.14 -0.61
C ILE A 116 -2.04 13.04 -2.11
N ARG A 117 -2.95 13.67 -2.84
CA ARG A 117 -2.87 13.75 -4.30
C ARG A 117 -2.62 15.19 -4.71
N TRP A 118 -1.78 15.35 -5.71
CA TRP A 118 -1.53 16.67 -6.26
C TRP A 118 -1.28 16.64 -7.76
N GLY A 119 -1.34 17.82 -8.37
CA GLY A 119 -1.10 18.00 -9.78
C GLY A 119 -1.25 19.44 -10.20
N ILE A 120 -1.14 19.70 -11.47
CA ILE A 120 -1.09 21.04 -12.07
C ILE A 120 -2.46 21.62 -12.45
N ALA A 121 -3.52 20.84 -12.30
CA ALA A 121 -4.90 21.28 -12.50
C ALA A 121 -5.84 20.51 -11.55
N PRO A 122 -7.03 21.05 -11.23
CA PRO A 122 -7.97 20.41 -10.28
C PRO A 122 -8.41 19.00 -10.71
N ASP A 123 -8.46 18.74 -12.00
CA ASP A 123 -8.81 17.46 -12.62
C ASP A 123 -7.60 16.60 -12.99
N LYS A 124 -6.36 17.08 -12.75
CA LYS A 124 -5.10 16.40 -13.10
C LYS A 124 -4.23 16.14 -11.87
N LEU A 125 -4.80 15.48 -10.86
CA LEU A 125 -4.11 15.10 -9.63
C LEU A 125 -3.47 13.70 -9.79
N TYR A 126 -2.48 13.60 -10.68
CA TYR A 126 -1.89 12.32 -11.07
C TYR A 126 -0.81 11.81 -10.14
N GLN A 127 -0.28 12.66 -9.27
CA GLN A 127 0.74 12.30 -8.31
C GLN A 127 0.09 11.97 -6.97
N SER A 128 0.73 11.08 -6.20
CA SER A 128 0.26 10.71 -4.88
C SER A 128 1.40 10.41 -3.93
N TRP A 129 1.17 10.70 -2.66
CA TRP A 129 2.07 10.39 -1.55
C TRP A 129 1.30 9.77 -0.40
N LEU A 130 1.73 8.59 0.04
CA LEU A 130 1.16 7.92 1.20
C LEU A 130 1.91 8.34 2.47
N VAL A 131 1.16 8.76 3.48
CA VAL A 131 1.68 9.15 4.78
C VAL A 131 1.07 8.24 5.85
N TYR A 132 1.91 7.62 6.67
CA TYR A 132 1.52 6.77 7.78
C TYR A 132 1.97 7.40 9.10
N ASP A 133 1.19 7.20 10.17
CA ASP A 133 1.54 7.59 11.55
C ASP A 133 1.87 9.07 11.77
N LYS A 134 1.50 9.92 10.82
CA LYS A 134 1.72 11.37 10.86
C LYS A 134 0.52 12.10 10.31
N ASN A 135 0.40 13.37 10.69
CA ASN A 135 -0.58 14.31 10.18
C ASN A 135 0.05 15.58 9.57
N THR A 136 1.31 15.45 9.18
CA THR A 136 2.09 16.48 8.47
C THR A 136 2.98 15.86 7.41
N LEU A 137 3.26 16.62 6.38
CA LEU A 137 4.24 16.26 5.34
C LEU A 137 5.00 17.51 4.91
N PHE A 138 6.33 17.40 4.84
CA PHE A 138 7.16 18.40 4.20
C PHE A 138 7.61 17.89 2.83
N MET A 139 7.28 18.61 1.78
CA MET A 139 7.51 18.25 0.39
C MET A 139 8.55 19.16 -0.25
N ARG A 140 9.50 18.63 -1.02
CA ARG A 140 10.63 19.35 -1.65
C ARG A 140 10.71 19.15 -3.16
N SER A 141 9.61 18.89 -3.82
CA SER A 141 9.65 18.44 -5.22
C SER A 141 8.73 19.22 -6.14
N LEU A 142 8.40 20.45 -5.76
CA LEU A 142 7.53 21.30 -6.55
C LEU A 142 8.34 22.23 -7.46
N ASP A 143 7.80 22.54 -8.62
CA ASP A 143 8.37 23.58 -9.48
C ASP A 143 8.01 24.97 -8.95
N ARG A 144 8.97 25.89 -9.02
CA ARG A 144 8.87 27.23 -8.42
C ARG A 144 7.70 28.04 -8.97
N ASP A 145 7.54 28.02 -10.28
CA ASP A 145 6.62 28.90 -11.02
C ASP A 145 5.33 28.16 -11.42
N GLN A 146 5.14 26.95 -10.90
CA GLN A 146 3.97 26.12 -11.20
C GLN A 146 2.92 26.23 -10.10
N THR A 147 1.70 26.53 -10.47
CA THR A 147 0.52 26.37 -9.59
C THR A 147 0.20 24.89 -9.38
N TYR A 148 -0.01 24.52 -8.13
CA TYR A 148 -0.41 23.15 -7.78
C TYR A 148 -1.76 23.08 -7.07
N TYR A 149 -2.41 21.95 -7.23
CA TYR A 149 -3.68 21.60 -6.61
C TYR A 149 -3.51 20.35 -5.79
N PHE A 150 -4.02 20.38 -4.56
CA PHE A 150 -3.86 19.30 -3.59
C PHE A 150 -5.21 18.83 -3.06
N THR A 151 -5.33 17.53 -2.83
CA THR A 151 -6.41 16.91 -2.05
C THR A 151 -5.84 15.84 -1.14
N ILE A 152 -6.59 15.46 -0.11
CA ILE A 152 -6.23 14.39 0.81
C ILE A 152 -7.42 13.47 1.05
N GLU A 153 -7.15 12.19 1.18
CA GLU A 153 -8.09 11.16 1.60
C GLU A 153 -7.44 10.30 2.69
N SER A 154 -8.20 9.84 3.67
CA SER A 154 -7.75 8.89 4.67
C SER A 154 -8.15 7.47 4.28
N PHE A 155 -7.40 6.48 4.73
CA PHE A 155 -7.70 5.07 4.45
C PHE A 155 -7.40 4.17 5.64
N ASN A 156 -8.05 3.03 5.66
CA ASN A 156 -7.77 1.88 6.50
C ASN A 156 -8.13 0.59 5.74
N GLU A 157 -8.06 -0.56 6.40
CA GLU A 157 -8.42 -1.86 5.83
C GLU A 157 -9.89 -1.98 5.39
N ASN A 158 -10.75 -1.06 5.83
CA ASN A 158 -12.18 -1.07 5.52
C ASN A 158 -12.56 -0.16 4.36
N GLY A 159 -11.62 0.66 3.89
CA GLY A 159 -11.84 1.52 2.73
C GLY A 159 -11.16 2.88 2.79
N ILE A 160 -11.51 3.71 1.83
CA ILE A 160 -10.94 5.05 1.61
C ILE A 160 -12.06 6.07 1.84
N SER A 161 -11.77 7.18 2.52
CA SER A 161 -12.70 8.28 2.72
C SER A 161 -13.04 9.04 1.43
N LYS A 162 -14.04 9.90 1.49
CA LYS A 162 -14.17 10.97 0.49
C LYS A 162 -12.96 11.89 0.55
N ARG A 163 -12.58 12.44 -0.59
CA ARG A 163 -11.49 13.44 -0.69
C ARG A 163 -11.91 14.75 -0.01
N SER A 164 -10.92 15.46 0.51
CA SER A 164 -11.09 16.86 0.92
C SER A 164 -11.45 17.76 -0.25
N GLY A 165 -11.85 19.00 0.03
CA GLY A 165 -11.83 20.06 -0.97
C GLY A 165 -10.42 20.24 -1.56
N THR A 166 -10.37 20.74 -2.79
CA THR A 166 -9.11 21.02 -3.49
C THR A 166 -8.50 22.33 -2.98
N ILE A 167 -7.21 22.30 -2.62
CA ILE A 167 -6.44 23.48 -2.23
C ILE A 167 -5.53 23.85 -3.39
N LYS A 168 -5.61 25.11 -3.81
CA LYS A 168 -4.72 25.71 -4.80
C LYS A 168 -3.58 26.43 -4.08
N VAL A 169 -2.34 26.27 -4.53
CA VAL A 169 -1.14 26.97 -4.06
C VAL A 169 -0.29 27.44 -5.22
N GLU A 170 0.31 28.63 -5.06
CA GLU A 170 1.14 29.34 -6.05
C GLU A 170 2.55 29.56 -5.54
#